data_6c19ec60bb6f36a4a3beff413c63b534
#
_entry.id   6c19ec60bb6f36a4a3beff413c63b534
#
_cell.length_a   1.000
_cell.length_b   1.000
_cell.length_c   1.000
_cell.angle_alpha   90.00
_cell.angle_beta   90.00
_cell.angle_gamma   90.00
#
_symmetry.space_group_name_H-M   'P 1'
#
loop_
_entity.id
_entity.type
_entity.pdbx_description
1 polymer ?
#
loop_
_entity_poly.entity_id
_entity_poly.type
_entity_poly.pdbx_seq_one_letter_code
_entity_poly.pdbx_strand_id
1 'polypeptide(L)'
;MPEAEPTDDGADERTFTGYGVASAVLGVVAAAAIVLGVLIWSGHHAAADERAYQSKVMSAAANWTNVLINMNVDNVDASLAKLHDGTAGQLNSDFEAAIKPYREVVRTLQARTTGQIESVSFEAVHHDLNVKPGQAPQAPALPPELAERTDSVLVIATSVSENSGNKPTTVRWNLRLGVSDVDGKPMISRLESLR
;
A
#
# COMPACT_ATOMS: atom_id res chain seq x y z
N MET A 1 -13.38 92.00 -31.48
CA MET A 1 -12.60 90.93 -32.12
C MET A 1 -12.07 90.01 -30.98
N PRO A 2 -12.59 88.84 -30.84
CA PRO A 2 -12.10 87.93 -29.79
C PRO A 2 -11.02 87.02 -30.38
N GLU A 3 -9.96 86.95 -29.67
CA GLU A 3 -8.81 86.06 -29.86
C GLU A 3 -9.20 84.65 -29.41
N ALA A 4 -8.87 83.66 -30.25
CA ALA A 4 -9.11 82.28 -29.97
C ALA A 4 -7.96 81.71 -29.13
N GLU A 5 -8.31 81.13 -28.00
CA GLU A 5 -7.39 80.29 -27.20
C GLU A 5 -7.11 78.97 -27.90
N PRO A 6 -5.86 78.52 -27.91
CA PRO A 6 -5.55 77.15 -28.29
C PRO A 6 -5.80 76.23 -27.10
N THR A 7 -6.68 75.29 -27.29
CA THR A 7 -6.87 74.15 -26.42
C THR A 7 -5.62 73.27 -26.42
N ASP A 8 -4.97 73.22 -25.31
CA ASP A 8 -3.90 72.29 -25.00
C ASP A 8 -4.51 70.88 -24.67
N ASP A 9 -4.57 70.02 -25.69
CA ASP A 9 -4.93 68.62 -25.58
C ASP A 9 -3.63 67.78 -25.47
N GLY A 10 -3.03 67.76 -24.29
CA GLY A 10 -1.83 67.00 -24.00
C GLY A 10 -1.91 66.18 -22.74
N ALA A 11 -3.02 65.51 -22.52
CA ALA A 11 -3.07 64.46 -21.50
C ALA A 11 -2.44 63.16 -22.05
N ASP A 12 -1.12 63.13 -22.08
CA ASP A 12 -0.33 61.93 -22.31
C ASP A 12 -0.48 61.02 -21.08
N GLU A 13 -1.48 60.16 -21.10
CA GLU A 13 -1.67 59.09 -20.11
C GLU A 13 -0.55 58.06 -20.22
N ARG A 14 0.60 58.37 -19.68
CA ARG A 14 1.65 57.39 -19.40
C ARG A 14 1.27 56.59 -18.17
N THR A 15 0.37 55.63 -18.34
CA THR A 15 -0.06 54.69 -17.30
C THR A 15 1.03 53.68 -16.90
N PHE A 16 2.17 53.67 -17.59
CA PHE A 16 3.27 52.77 -17.29
C PHE A 16 4.56 53.54 -16.93
N THR A 17 4.68 53.89 -15.65
CA THR A 17 5.95 54.31 -15.09
C THR A 17 6.86 53.09 -14.94
N GLY A 18 8.19 53.22 -15.22
CA GLY A 18 9.14 52.10 -15.13
C GLY A 18 9.07 51.33 -13.77
N TYR A 19 8.73 52.05 -12.71
CA TYR A 19 8.47 51.45 -11.39
C TYR A 19 7.21 50.60 -11.36
N GLY A 20 6.14 51.00 -12.08
CA GLY A 20 4.90 50.21 -12.19
C GLY A 20 5.10 48.88 -12.93
N VAL A 21 5.87 48.89 -14.01
CA VAL A 21 6.25 47.66 -14.76
C VAL A 21 7.11 46.77 -13.91
N ALA A 22 8.13 47.31 -13.21
CA ALA A 22 8.98 46.53 -12.32
C ALA A 22 8.21 45.87 -11.17
N SER A 23 7.27 46.61 -10.58
CA SER A 23 6.38 46.13 -9.52
C SER A 23 5.44 45.01 -10.02
N ALA A 24 4.88 45.14 -11.23
CA ALA A 24 4.03 44.15 -11.83
C ALA A 24 4.82 42.81 -12.12
N VAL A 25 6.04 42.92 -12.66
CA VAL A 25 6.92 41.80 -12.90
C VAL A 25 7.27 41.09 -11.59
N LEU A 26 7.62 41.87 -10.54
CA LEU A 26 7.92 41.32 -9.23
C LEU A 26 6.72 40.56 -8.63
N GLY A 27 5.52 41.15 -8.79
CA GLY A 27 4.25 40.51 -8.38
C GLY A 27 3.99 39.18 -9.07
N VAL A 28 4.22 39.11 -10.38
CA VAL A 28 4.09 37.87 -11.16
C VAL A 28 5.10 36.81 -10.71
N VAL A 29 6.37 37.21 -10.51
CA VAL A 29 7.42 36.30 -10.02
C VAL A 29 7.09 35.77 -8.63
N ALA A 30 6.61 36.64 -7.73
CA ALA A 30 6.18 36.24 -6.39
C ALA A 30 4.99 35.25 -6.44
N ALA A 31 3.99 35.53 -7.26
CA ALA A 31 2.85 34.63 -7.46
C ALA A 31 3.29 33.26 -8.03
N ALA A 32 4.17 33.26 -9.02
CA ALA A 32 4.74 32.04 -9.58
C ALA A 32 5.54 31.23 -8.54
N ALA A 33 6.32 31.89 -7.70
CA ALA A 33 7.08 31.25 -6.63
C ALA A 33 6.16 30.62 -5.57
N ILE A 34 5.05 31.29 -5.21
CA ILE A 34 4.06 30.75 -4.27
C ILE A 34 3.38 29.50 -4.87
N VAL A 35 2.95 29.56 -6.14
CA VAL A 35 2.33 28.41 -6.82
C VAL A 35 3.29 27.23 -6.88
N LEU A 36 4.56 27.46 -7.25
CA LEU A 36 5.58 26.41 -7.27
C LEU A 36 5.82 25.85 -5.86
N GLY A 37 5.89 26.71 -4.83
CA GLY A 37 6.04 26.28 -3.45
C GLY A 37 4.88 25.37 -2.99
N VAL A 38 3.64 25.72 -3.32
CA VAL A 38 2.46 24.91 -3.01
C VAL A 38 2.49 23.57 -3.77
N LEU A 39 2.87 23.56 -5.05
CA LEU A 39 2.96 22.32 -5.85
C LEU A 39 4.05 21.38 -5.30
N ILE A 40 5.22 21.91 -4.94
CA ILE A 40 6.31 21.12 -4.35
C ILE A 40 5.88 20.57 -2.99
N TRP A 41 5.24 21.42 -2.18
CA TRP A 41 4.80 21.03 -0.84
C TRP A 41 3.72 19.94 -0.90
N SER A 42 2.72 20.09 -1.76
CA SER A 42 1.66 19.07 -1.95
C SER A 42 2.22 17.75 -2.49
N GLY A 43 3.17 17.80 -3.44
CA GLY A 43 3.84 16.60 -3.95
C GLY A 43 4.66 15.85 -2.89
N HIS A 44 5.30 16.57 -1.97
CA HIS A 44 6.04 15.97 -0.86
C HIS A 44 5.12 15.26 0.15
N HIS A 45 3.97 15.84 0.47
CA HIS A 45 2.99 15.21 1.36
C HIS A 45 2.42 13.94 0.74
N ALA A 46 1.98 13.97 -0.51
CA ALA A 46 1.45 12.80 -1.20
C ALA A 46 2.48 11.64 -1.25
N ALA A 47 3.76 11.95 -1.49
CA ALA A 47 4.81 10.94 -1.48
C ALA A 47 5.11 10.39 -0.08
N ALA A 48 4.97 11.19 0.97
CA ALA A 48 5.13 10.75 2.36
C ALA A 48 3.97 9.84 2.78
N ASP A 49 2.74 10.21 2.44
CA ASP A 49 1.53 9.45 2.74
C ASP A 49 1.55 8.08 2.03
N GLU A 50 1.98 8.04 0.76
CA GLU A 50 2.12 6.78 0.01
C GLU A 50 3.16 5.86 0.65
N ARG A 51 4.33 6.38 1.09
CA ARG A 51 5.34 5.57 1.78
C ARG A 51 4.83 5.06 3.14
N ALA A 52 4.10 5.88 3.87
CA ALA A 52 3.49 5.49 5.14
C ALA A 52 2.46 4.38 4.93
N TYR A 53 1.64 4.51 3.88
CA TYR A 53 0.68 3.48 3.47
C TYR A 53 1.39 2.17 3.10
N GLN A 54 2.41 2.21 2.23
CA GLN A 54 3.18 1.03 1.83
C GLN A 54 3.83 0.33 3.03
N SER A 55 4.38 1.12 3.97
CA SER A 55 4.94 0.58 5.21
C SER A 55 3.89 -0.13 6.06
N LYS A 56 2.67 0.43 6.15
CA LYS A 56 1.54 -0.16 6.88
C LYS A 56 1.10 -1.48 6.25
N VAL A 57 1.01 -1.52 4.92
CA VAL A 57 0.65 -2.71 4.14
C VAL A 57 1.70 -3.82 4.31
N MET A 58 3.00 -3.49 4.15
CA MET A 58 4.09 -4.46 4.37
C MET A 58 4.13 -4.97 5.81
N SER A 59 3.89 -4.11 6.78
CA SER A 59 3.84 -4.50 8.20
C SER A 59 2.68 -5.46 8.49
N ALA A 60 1.51 -5.24 7.88
CA ALA A 60 0.38 -6.15 8.01
C ALA A 60 0.69 -7.53 7.43
N ALA A 61 1.28 -7.59 6.22
CA ALA A 61 1.73 -8.82 5.58
C ALA A 61 2.78 -9.56 6.43
N ALA A 62 3.77 -8.83 6.96
CA ALA A 62 4.79 -9.39 7.83
C ALA A 62 4.20 -9.95 9.13
N ASN A 63 3.35 -9.20 9.80
CA ASN A 63 2.74 -9.63 11.06
C ASN A 63 1.85 -10.87 10.87
N TRP A 64 1.05 -10.89 9.82
CA TRP A 64 0.21 -12.03 9.48
C TRP A 64 1.06 -13.28 9.18
N THR A 65 2.09 -13.14 8.33
CA THR A 65 3.00 -14.23 8.01
C THR A 65 3.76 -14.71 9.25
N ASN A 66 4.21 -13.79 10.12
CA ASN A 66 4.89 -14.17 11.35
C ASN A 66 4.04 -15.04 12.27
N VAL A 67 2.73 -14.77 12.38
CA VAL A 67 1.80 -15.63 13.11
C VAL A 67 1.71 -17.02 12.45
N LEU A 68 1.60 -17.05 11.10
CA LEU A 68 1.48 -18.30 10.34
C LEU A 68 2.69 -19.22 10.54
N ILE A 69 3.92 -18.69 10.41
CA ILE A 69 5.15 -19.48 10.43
C ILE A 69 5.64 -19.81 11.85
N ASN A 70 5.02 -19.24 12.88
CA ASN A 70 5.34 -19.51 14.29
C ASN A 70 4.22 -20.21 15.06
N MET A 71 3.30 -20.82 14.32
CA MET A 71 2.20 -21.57 14.93
C MET A 71 2.68 -22.89 15.50
N ASN A 72 2.24 -23.21 16.71
CA ASN A 72 2.59 -24.44 17.43
C ASN A 72 1.40 -24.94 18.25
N VAL A 73 1.53 -26.13 18.83
CA VAL A 73 0.47 -26.77 19.62
C VAL A 73 0.01 -25.91 20.81
N ASP A 74 0.90 -25.10 21.40
CA ASP A 74 0.60 -24.31 22.58
C ASP A 74 -0.15 -23.01 22.25
N ASN A 75 -0.02 -22.50 21.00
CA ASN A 75 -0.61 -21.23 20.56
C ASN A 75 -1.60 -21.35 19.40
N VAL A 76 -1.90 -22.56 18.91
CA VAL A 76 -2.68 -22.78 17.69
C VAL A 76 -4.02 -22.05 17.70
N ASP A 77 -4.76 -22.07 18.80
CA ASP A 77 -6.07 -21.43 18.86
C ASP A 77 -5.98 -19.90 18.75
N ALA A 78 -5.04 -19.30 19.49
CA ALA A 78 -4.80 -17.86 19.46
C ALA A 78 -4.23 -17.41 18.10
N SER A 79 -3.37 -18.23 17.50
CA SER A 79 -2.78 -17.97 16.19
C SER A 79 -3.85 -18.04 15.08
N LEU A 80 -4.68 -19.06 15.09
CA LEU A 80 -5.77 -19.19 14.13
C LEU A 80 -6.78 -18.04 14.24
N ALA A 81 -7.13 -17.61 15.46
CA ALA A 81 -7.98 -16.44 15.66
C ALA A 81 -7.36 -15.17 15.07
N LYS A 82 -6.07 -14.91 15.35
CA LYS A 82 -5.35 -13.74 14.81
C LYS A 82 -5.26 -13.76 13.29
N LEU A 83 -4.99 -14.93 12.69
CA LEU A 83 -4.94 -15.07 11.24
C LEU A 83 -6.32 -14.79 10.64
N HIS A 84 -7.38 -15.36 11.21
CA HIS A 84 -8.76 -15.13 10.78
C HIS A 84 -9.14 -13.64 10.86
N ASP A 85 -8.86 -12.99 11.98
CA ASP A 85 -9.12 -11.56 12.19
C ASP A 85 -8.34 -10.66 11.24
N GLY A 86 -7.25 -11.15 10.70
CA GLY A 86 -6.39 -10.48 9.73
C GLY A 86 -6.72 -10.79 8.26
N THR A 87 -7.75 -11.62 7.98
CA THR A 87 -8.15 -11.98 6.61
C THR A 87 -9.48 -11.33 6.22
N ALA A 88 -9.69 -11.15 4.90
CA ALA A 88 -10.91 -10.61 4.33
C ALA A 88 -11.33 -11.33 3.05
N GLY A 89 -12.60 -11.20 2.69
CA GLY A 89 -13.15 -11.72 1.44
C GLY A 89 -13.16 -13.25 1.37
N GLN A 90 -12.91 -13.79 0.19
CA GLN A 90 -12.93 -15.24 -0.06
C GLN A 90 -11.90 -15.98 0.81
N LEU A 91 -10.69 -15.40 0.99
CA LEU A 91 -9.66 -16.01 1.83
C LEU A 91 -10.14 -16.22 3.27
N ASN A 92 -10.94 -15.31 3.81
CA ASN A 92 -11.52 -15.44 5.15
C ASN A 92 -12.46 -16.65 5.24
N SER A 93 -13.32 -16.85 4.23
CA SER A 93 -14.24 -17.98 4.18
C SER A 93 -13.51 -19.32 4.01
N ASP A 94 -12.49 -19.35 3.15
CA ASP A 94 -11.66 -20.55 2.93
C ASP A 94 -10.87 -20.90 4.18
N PHE A 95 -10.38 -19.88 4.89
CA PHE A 95 -9.65 -20.03 6.14
C PHE A 95 -10.56 -20.59 7.25
N GLU A 96 -11.78 -20.08 7.37
CA GLU A 96 -12.76 -20.57 8.35
C GLU A 96 -13.06 -22.06 8.15
N ALA A 97 -13.19 -22.50 6.89
CA ALA A 97 -13.40 -23.92 6.56
C ALA A 97 -12.18 -24.79 6.92
N ALA A 98 -10.96 -24.24 6.81
CA ALA A 98 -9.72 -24.95 7.08
C ALA A 98 -9.31 -24.97 8.56
N ILE A 99 -9.84 -24.11 9.42
CA ILE A 99 -9.45 -23.96 10.83
C ILE A 99 -9.55 -25.29 11.60
N LYS A 100 -10.67 -25.98 11.51
CA LYS A 100 -10.91 -27.21 12.30
C LYS A 100 -9.94 -28.32 11.93
N PRO A 101 -9.84 -28.75 10.65
CA PRO A 101 -8.92 -29.82 10.28
C PRO A 101 -7.45 -29.46 10.56
N TYR A 102 -7.04 -28.21 10.35
CA TYR A 102 -5.68 -27.78 10.62
C TYR A 102 -5.33 -27.84 12.10
N ARG A 103 -6.23 -27.40 12.99
CA ARG A 103 -6.07 -27.49 14.45
C ARG A 103 -5.84 -28.93 14.90
N GLU A 104 -6.63 -29.86 14.38
CA GLU A 104 -6.48 -31.29 14.71
C GLU A 104 -5.10 -31.84 14.28
N VAL A 105 -4.64 -31.48 13.10
CA VAL A 105 -3.32 -31.88 12.60
C VAL A 105 -2.21 -31.34 13.51
N VAL A 106 -2.23 -30.05 13.87
CA VAL A 106 -1.22 -29.42 14.74
C VAL A 106 -1.17 -30.09 16.11
N ARG A 107 -2.33 -30.38 16.67
CA ARG A 107 -2.45 -31.04 17.99
C ARG A 107 -2.01 -32.51 17.93
N THR A 108 -2.41 -33.25 16.91
CA THR A 108 -2.06 -34.67 16.75
C THR A 108 -0.56 -34.84 16.56
N LEU A 109 0.05 -33.99 15.75
CA LEU A 109 1.50 -34.02 15.49
C LEU A 109 2.33 -33.40 16.62
N GLN A 110 1.71 -32.74 17.62
CA GLN A 110 2.40 -31.95 18.61
C GLN A 110 3.39 -30.97 17.95
N ALA A 111 2.94 -30.37 16.85
CA ALA A 111 3.79 -29.58 15.97
C ALA A 111 4.32 -28.33 16.72
N ARG A 112 5.62 -28.10 16.58
CA ARG A 112 6.31 -26.89 17.05
C ARG A 112 7.03 -26.27 15.88
N THR A 113 6.59 -25.10 15.46
CA THR A 113 7.18 -24.39 14.34
C THR A 113 7.76 -23.07 14.82
N THR A 114 9.01 -22.83 14.44
CA THR A 114 9.69 -21.56 14.67
C THR A 114 10.16 -21.02 13.35
N GLY A 115 9.70 -19.82 12.99
CA GLY A 115 9.97 -19.21 11.70
C GLY A 115 10.58 -17.83 11.83
N GLN A 116 11.28 -17.43 10.78
CA GLN A 116 11.85 -16.11 10.60
C GLN A 116 11.51 -15.56 9.21
N ILE A 117 11.09 -14.30 9.15
CA ILE A 117 10.91 -13.58 7.89
C ILE A 117 12.28 -13.10 7.42
N GLU A 118 12.65 -13.45 6.20
CA GLU A 118 13.91 -13.06 5.57
C GLU A 118 13.74 -11.73 4.79
N SER A 119 12.61 -11.56 4.12
CA SER A 119 12.35 -10.38 3.30
C SER A 119 10.86 -10.11 3.18
N VAL A 120 10.51 -8.82 3.14
CA VAL A 120 9.17 -8.32 2.77
C VAL A 120 9.36 -7.22 1.74
N SER A 121 8.69 -7.32 0.61
CA SER A 121 8.77 -6.33 -0.45
C SER A 121 7.41 -6.01 -1.03
N PHE A 122 7.19 -4.74 -1.32
CA PHE A 122 6.01 -4.28 -2.01
C PHE A 122 6.15 -4.57 -3.51
N GLU A 123 5.16 -5.21 -4.12
CA GLU A 123 5.16 -5.52 -5.54
C GLU A 123 4.50 -4.37 -6.31
N ALA A 124 5.32 -3.51 -6.91
CA ALA A 124 4.84 -2.34 -7.64
C ALA A 124 4.16 -2.69 -8.98
N VAL A 125 4.57 -3.81 -9.60
CA VAL A 125 4.04 -4.28 -10.89
C VAL A 125 3.91 -5.80 -10.85
N HIS A 126 2.70 -6.29 -10.90
CA HIS A 126 2.42 -7.71 -11.06
C HIS A 126 2.19 -8.04 -12.53
N HIS A 127 3.07 -8.86 -13.10
CA HIS A 127 2.86 -9.46 -14.41
C HIS A 127 2.52 -10.94 -14.23
N ASP A 128 1.26 -11.28 -14.41
CA ASP A 128 0.86 -12.68 -14.48
C ASP A 128 1.31 -13.26 -15.83
N LEU A 129 2.38 -14.06 -15.81
CA LEU A 129 2.95 -14.69 -16.99
C LEU A 129 2.01 -15.74 -17.63
N ASN A 130 0.95 -16.12 -16.93
CA ASN A 130 -0.04 -17.08 -17.41
C ASN A 130 -1.24 -16.43 -18.11
N VAL A 131 -1.34 -15.10 -18.08
CA VAL A 131 -2.40 -14.36 -18.79
C VAL A 131 -2.08 -14.37 -20.28
N LYS A 132 -2.97 -14.94 -21.09
CA LYS A 132 -2.86 -14.90 -22.54
C LYS A 132 -3.01 -13.47 -23.04
N PRO A 133 -2.28 -13.05 -24.11
CA PRO A 133 -2.45 -11.74 -24.71
C PRO A 133 -3.93 -11.46 -25.02
N GLY A 134 -4.48 -10.37 -24.47
CA GLY A 134 -5.89 -9.99 -24.65
C GLY A 134 -6.83 -10.40 -23.51
N GLN A 135 -6.37 -11.12 -22.49
CA GLN A 135 -7.12 -11.34 -21.26
C GLN A 135 -6.94 -10.16 -20.30
N ALA A 136 -8.04 -9.72 -19.69
CA ALA A 136 -7.98 -8.71 -18.64
C ALA A 136 -7.16 -9.24 -17.44
N PRO A 137 -6.42 -8.39 -16.72
CA PRO A 137 -5.79 -8.77 -15.47
C PRO A 137 -6.79 -9.43 -14.53
N GLN A 138 -6.33 -10.42 -13.73
CA GLN A 138 -7.19 -11.02 -12.72
C GLN A 138 -7.85 -9.95 -11.86
N ALA A 139 -9.16 -10.08 -11.68
CA ALA A 139 -9.94 -9.14 -10.88
C ALA A 139 -9.31 -8.94 -9.48
N PRO A 140 -9.43 -7.75 -8.90
CA PRO A 140 -9.03 -7.50 -7.52
C PRO A 140 -9.56 -8.59 -6.59
N ALA A 141 -8.80 -8.94 -5.55
CA ALA A 141 -9.19 -9.98 -4.60
C ALA A 141 -10.51 -9.67 -3.85
N LEU A 142 -10.86 -8.40 -3.77
CA LEU A 142 -12.13 -7.92 -3.24
C LEU A 142 -12.82 -6.98 -4.24
N PRO A 143 -14.16 -6.96 -4.26
CA PRO A 143 -14.91 -5.96 -5.00
C PRO A 143 -14.54 -4.53 -4.52
N PRO A 144 -14.56 -3.54 -5.43
CA PRO A 144 -14.24 -2.14 -5.07
C PRO A 144 -15.12 -1.55 -3.96
N GLU A 145 -16.30 -2.13 -3.74
CA GLU A 145 -17.24 -1.73 -2.69
C GLU A 145 -16.79 -2.19 -1.29
N LEU A 146 -15.89 -3.19 -1.20
CA LEU A 146 -15.42 -3.77 0.06
C LEU A 146 -13.98 -3.39 0.39
N ALA A 147 -13.22 -2.88 -0.57
CA ALA A 147 -11.84 -2.46 -0.36
C ALA A 147 -11.52 -1.26 -1.23
N GLU A 148 -10.98 -0.21 -0.62
CA GLU A 148 -10.58 1.01 -1.32
C GLU A 148 -9.37 0.76 -2.24
N ARG A 149 -8.47 -0.12 -1.79
CA ARG A 149 -7.23 -0.46 -2.51
C ARG A 149 -6.78 -1.87 -2.15
N THR A 150 -6.20 -2.57 -3.13
CA THR A 150 -5.56 -3.88 -2.92
C THR A 150 -4.17 -3.85 -3.53
N ASP A 151 -3.17 -4.18 -2.73
CA ASP A 151 -1.77 -4.21 -3.13
C ASP A 151 -1.17 -5.60 -2.93
N SER A 152 -0.13 -5.93 -3.72
CA SER A 152 0.58 -7.19 -3.62
C SER A 152 1.88 -7.02 -2.83
N VAL A 153 2.12 -7.92 -1.87
CA VAL A 153 3.33 -7.97 -1.05
C VAL A 153 3.96 -9.35 -1.18
N LEU A 154 5.25 -9.37 -1.48
CA LEU A 154 6.05 -10.59 -1.49
C LEU A 154 6.71 -10.77 -0.12
N VAL A 155 6.52 -11.96 0.45
CA VAL A 155 7.14 -12.34 1.74
C VAL A 155 7.94 -13.60 1.53
N ILE A 156 9.22 -13.54 1.90
CA ILE A 156 10.11 -14.70 1.95
C ILE A 156 10.40 -14.98 3.42
N ALA A 157 10.17 -16.24 3.81
CA ALA A 157 10.40 -16.68 5.17
C ALA A 157 10.92 -18.12 5.20
N THR A 158 11.55 -18.48 6.29
CA THR A 158 11.99 -19.86 6.57
C THR A 158 11.46 -20.27 7.94
N SER A 159 10.95 -21.49 8.05
CA SER A 159 10.56 -22.06 9.34
C SER A 159 11.14 -23.45 9.52
N VAL A 160 11.41 -23.79 10.78
CA VAL A 160 11.77 -25.14 11.21
C VAL A 160 10.58 -25.71 11.97
N SER A 161 10.05 -26.82 11.49
CA SER A 161 8.95 -27.54 12.12
C SER A 161 9.48 -28.82 12.79
N GLU A 162 9.19 -28.94 14.06
CA GLU A 162 9.48 -30.14 14.87
C GLU A 162 8.16 -30.82 15.19
N ASN A 163 8.02 -32.07 14.81
CA ASN A 163 6.86 -32.89 15.10
C ASN A 163 7.31 -34.04 16.02
N SER A 164 6.42 -34.46 16.91
CA SER A 164 6.74 -35.54 17.86
C SER A 164 7.19 -36.81 17.12
N GLY A 165 8.40 -37.29 17.43
CA GLY A 165 8.98 -38.50 16.87
C GLY A 165 9.65 -38.34 15.50
N ASN A 166 9.68 -37.16 14.90
CA ASN A 166 10.31 -36.89 13.60
C ASN A 166 11.52 -35.94 13.74
N LYS A 167 12.42 -36.00 12.74
CA LYS A 167 13.51 -35.03 12.62
C LYS A 167 12.94 -33.63 12.26
N PRO A 168 13.55 -32.55 12.74
CA PRO A 168 13.19 -31.21 12.33
C PRO A 168 13.23 -31.04 10.80
N THR A 169 12.20 -30.41 10.25
CA THR A 169 12.09 -30.14 8.82
C THR A 169 12.08 -28.64 8.59
N THR A 170 12.95 -28.17 7.69
CA THR A 170 12.98 -26.78 7.27
C THR A 170 12.04 -26.57 6.10
N VAL A 171 11.17 -25.58 6.21
CA VAL A 171 10.25 -25.16 5.17
C VAL A 171 10.59 -23.73 4.75
N ARG A 172 10.74 -23.53 3.43
CA ARG A 172 10.87 -22.20 2.83
C ARG A 172 9.53 -21.72 2.33
N TRP A 173 9.16 -20.51 2.69
CA TRP A 173 7.92 -19.87 2.30
C TRP A 173 8.22 -18.74 1.33
N ASN A 174 7.68 -18.84 0.12
CA ASN A 174 7.68 -17.78 -0.88
C ASN A 174 6.22 -17.41 -1.11
N LEU A 175 5.77 -16.35 -0.47
CA LEU A 175 4.36 -15.99 -0.45
C LEU A 175 4.14 -14.67 -1.19
N ARG A 176 3.11 -14.63 -2.03
CA ARG A 176 2.51 -13.41 -2.52
C ARG A 176 1.19 -13.21 -1.78
N LEU A 177 1.09 -12.10 -1.06
CA LEU A 177 -0.08 -11.73 -0.29
C LEU A 177 -0.78 -10.55 -0.97
N GLY A 178 -2.07 -10.68 -1.24
CA GLY A 178 -2.92 -9.54 -1.56
C GLY A 178 -3.35 -8.88 -0.25
N VAL A 179 -3.01 -7.62 -0.08
CA VAL A 179 -3.40 -6.83 1.10
C VAL A 179 -4.40 -5.79 0.66
N SER A 180 -5.61 -5.87 1.19
CA SER A 180 -6.72 -4.96 0.88
C SER A 180 -6.95 -4.01 2.04
N ASP A 181 -7.17 -2.75 1.74
CA ASP A 181 -7.58 -1.75 2.73
C ASP A 181 -9.10 -1.83 2.91
N VAL A 182 -9.52 -2.33 4.06
CA VAL A 182 -10.92 -2.45 4.46
C VAL A 182 -11.15 -1.52 5.65
N ASP A 183 -11.92 -0.46 5.46
CA ASP A 183 -12.20 0.56 6.48
C ASP A 183 -10.93 1.15 7.14
N GLY A 184 -9.89 1.41 6.34
CA GLY A 184 -8.61 1.94 6.81
C GLY A 184 -7.72 0.91 7.52
N LYS A 185 -8.10 -0.37 7.51
CA LYS A 185 -7.33 -1.49 8.09
C LYS A 185 -6.81 -2.41 6.99
N PRO A 186 -5.49 -2.60 6.87
CA PRO A 186 -4.93 -3.55 5.92
C PRO A 186 -5.22 -4.99 6.36
N MET A 187 -5.90 -5.75 5.50
CA MET A 187 -6.29 -7.16 5.72
C MET A 187 -5.80 -8.03 4.57
N ILE A 188 -5.45 -9.28 4.85
CA ILE A 188 -5.02 -10.22 3.83
C ILE A 188 -6.24 -10.76 3.10
N SER A 189 -6.34 -10.49 1.80
CA SER A 189 -7.46 -10.91 0.95
C SER A 189 -7.09 -12.00 -0.05
N ARG A 190 -5.79 -12.22 -0.26
CA ARG A 190 -5.27 -13.28 -1.14
C ARG A 190 -3.99 -13.87 -0.59
N LEU A 191 -3.81 -15.17 -0.77
CA LEU A 191 -2.60 -15.92 -0.44
C LEU A 191 -2.22 -16.80 -1.61
N GLU A 192 -1.03 -16.61 -2.16
CA GLU A 192 -0.45 -17.43 -3.21
C GLU A 192 0.92 -17.93 -2.77
N SER A 193 1.19 -19.22 -2.95
CA SER A 193 2.53 -19.80 -2.74
C SER A 193 3.28 -19.81 -4.06
N LEU A 194 4.41 -19.13 -4.11
CA LEU A 194 5.30 -19.10 -5.28
C LEU A 194 6.26 -20.29 -5.21
N ARG A 195 6.35 -21.05 -6.28
CA ARG A 195 7.24 -22.21 -6.42
C ARG A 195 8.58 -21.83 -7.01
#